data_56ddc2f391346f56ba42fc06ebfe6493
#
_entry.id   56ddc2f391346f56ba42fc06ebfe6493
#
_cell.length_a   1.000
_cell.length_b   1.000
_cell.length_c   1.000
_cell.angle_alpha   90.00
_cell.angle_beta   90.00
_cell.angle_gamma   90.00
#
_symmetry.space_group_name_H-M   'P 1'
#
loop_
_entity.id
_entity.type
_entity.pdbx_description
1 polymer ?
#
loop_
_entity_poly.entity_id
_entity_poly.type
_entity_poly.pdbx_seq_one_letter_code
_entity_poly.pdbx_strand_id
1 'polypeptide(L)'
;MLKLLPVFIIILLYNSANAQTLADSAVKHSPLKTLSYEQYNALMNGDDNYGMSLAAELNHYPLPDRVIKLKKEINLSPVQVTKITAIAKELRRKKLEMGLIIINNEKTIDSLFRVNKFDNGSLIFYANRYGLYQGELRNAILQACLATRGFLSQQQVNKFESLQKGN
;
A
#
# COMPACT_ATOMS: atom_id res chain seq x y z
N MET A 1 59.46 44.29 43.89
CA MET A 1 57.97 44.11 43.96
C MET A 1 57.46 43.77 42.55
N LEU A 2 57.29 42.48 42.28
CA LEU A 2 56.94 41.97 40.97
C LEU A 2 55.42 41.74 40.94
N LYS A 3 54.67 42.50 40.12
CA LYS A 3 53.20 42.35 39.95
C LYS A 3 52.93 41.27 38.92
N LEU A 4 52.42 40.14 39.39
CA LEU A 4 51.94 39.06 38.56
C LEU A 4 50.56 39.44 37.92
N LEU A 5 50.55 39.47 36.57
CA LEU A 5 49.33 39.64 35.78
C LEU A 5 48.69 38.24 35.60
N PRO A 6 47.40 38.01 35.88
CA PRO A 6 46.78 36.76 35.53
C PRO A 6 46.37 36.76 34.05
N VAL A 7 46.92 35.82 33.31
CA VAL A 7 46.52 35.52 31.95
C VAL A 7 45.18 34.83 31.97
N PHE A 8 44.13 35.51 31.51
CA PHE A 8 42.82 34.92 31.29
C PHE A 8 42.85 34.09 30.00
N ILE A 9 42.92 32.78 30.11
CA ILE A 9 42.75 31.87 28.98
C ILE A 9 41.27 31.74 28.69
N ILE A 10 40.80 32.43 27.64
CA ILE A 10 39.44 32.26 27.11
C ILE A 10 39.45 30.97 26.26
N ILE A 11 38.92 29.89 26.83
CA ILE A 11 38.64 28.66 26.10
C ILE A 11 37.36 28.91 25.29
N LEU A 12 37.54 29.23 24.02
CA LEU A 12 36.44 29.22 23.03
C LEU A 12 36.01 27.77 22.78
N LEU A 13 34.94 27.36 23.44
CA LEU A 13 34.21 26.13 23.12
C LEU A 13 33.54 26.32 21.76
N TYR A 14 34.18 25.83 20.72
CA TYR A 14 33.55 25.61 19.43
C TYR A 14 32.49 24.49 19.59
N ASN A 15 31.27 24.88 19.88
CA ASN A 15 30.13 24.02 19.67
C ASN A 15 29.95 23.84 18.17
N SER A 16 30.51 22.76 17.62
CA SER A 16 30.16 22.27 16.30
C SER A 16 28.70 21.84 16.37
N ALA A 17 27.79 22.76 16.09
CA ALA A 17 26.44 22.43 15.76
C ALA A 17 26.47 21.56 14.50
N ASN A 18 26.45 20.25 14.67
CA ASN A 18 26.07 19.34 13.62
C ASN A 18 24.61 19.67 13.25
N ALA A 19 24.46 20.67 12.39
CA ALA A 19 23.26 20.81 11.61
C ALA A 19 23.15 19.52 10.78
N GLN A 20 22.46 18.52 11.33
CA GLN A 20 21.88 17.47 10.49
C GLN A 20 21.04 18.23 9.47
N THR A 21 21.56 18.34 8.27
CA THR A 21 20.75 18.60 7.10
C THR A 21 19.76 17.44 7.08
N LEU A 22 18.56 17.70 7.62
CA LEU A 22 17.37 16.94 7.27
C LEU A 22 17.38 16.99 5.75
N ALA A 23 17.82 15.88 5.13
CA ALA A 23 17.66 15.69 3.71
C ALA A 23 16.17 15.98 3.48
N ASP A 24 15.93 17.08 2.79
CA ASP A 24 14.59 17.48 2.35
C ASP A 24 14.12 16.34 1.45
N SER A 25 13.54 15.33 2.08
CA SER A 25 12.85 14.27 1.37
C SER A 25 11.68 14.98 0.75
N ALA A 26 11.86 15.41 -0.51
CA ALA A 26 10.86 16.14 -1.27
C ALA A 26 9.51 15.45 -1.04
N VAL A 27 8.63 16.12 -0.30
CA VAL A 27 7.32 15.59 0.07
C VAL A 27 6.63 15.23 -1.23
N LYS A 28 6.50 13.94 -1.50
CA LYS A 28 5.86 13.46 -2.71
C LYS A 28 4.40 13.85 -2.66
N HIS A 29 3.96 14.67 -3.60
CA HIS A 29 2.58 15.14 -3.68
C HIS A 29 1.78 14.25 -4.63
N SER A 30 0.52 13.97 -4.24
CA SER A 30 -0.44 13.33 -5.13
C SER A 30 -0.79 14.29 -6.28
N PRO A 31 -0.91 13.79 -7.54
CA PRO A 31 -1.47 14.57 -8.65
C PRO A 31 -2.93 14.99 -8.40
N LEU A 32 -3.62 14.33 -7.49
CA LEU A 32 -5.00 14.58 -7.11
C LEU A 32 -5.07 14.93 -5.61
N LYS A 33 -5.48 16.17 -5.29
CA LYS A 33 -5.49 16.68 -3.91
C LYS A 33 -6.44 15.94 -2.94
N THR A 34 -7.43 15.22 -3.48
CA THR A 34 -8.40 14.44 -2.71
C THR A 34 -7.87 13.07 -2.27
N LEU A 35 -6.71 12.66 -2.78
CA LEU A 35 -6.02 11.44 -2.39
C LEU A 35 -4.63 11.76 -1.86
N SER A 36 -4.17 11.07 -0.80
CA SER A 36 -2.78 11.16 -0.41
C SER A 36 -1.87 10.57 -1.52
N TYR A 37 -0.57 10.88 -1.46
CA TYR A 37 0.40 10.31 -2.40
C TYR A 37 0.40 8.77 -2.33
N GLU A 38 0.33 8.20 -1.12
CA GLU A 38 0.29 6.76 -0.88
C GLU A 38 -0.99 6.13 -1.44
N GLN A 39 -2.14 6.76 -1.22
CA GLN A 39 -3.42 6.30 -1.76
C GLN A 39 -3.42 6.31 -3.29
N TYR A 40 -2.97 7.41 -3.89
CA TYR A 40 -2.88 7.53 -5.34
C TYR A 40 -1.96 6.46 -5.94
N ASN A 41 -0.77 6.28 -5.37
CA ASN A 41 0.18 5.28 -5.86
C ASN A 41 -0.31 3.85 -5.65
N ALA A 42 -0.93 3.55 -4.51
CA ALA A 42 -1.48 2.22 -4.27
C ALA A 42 -2.54 1.87 -5.31
N LEU A 43 -3.44 2.79 -5.63
CA LEU A 43 -4.44 2.61 -6.69
C LEU A 43 -3.79 2.46 -8.07
N MET A 44 -2.77 3.27 -8.39
CA MET A 44 -2.05 3.21 -9.67
C MET A 44 -1.22 1.95 -9.85
N ASN A 45 -0.66 1.41 -8.78
CA ASN A 45 0.22 0.23 -8.80
C ASN A 45 -0.53 -1.07 -8.46
N GLY A 46 -1.78 -0.98 -8.01
CA GLY A 46 -2.55 -2.13 -7.53
C GLY A 46 -2.02 -2.68 -6.21
N ASP A 47 -1.47 -1.81 -5.34
CA ASP A 47 -1.04 -2.17 -4.00
C ASP A 47 -2.22 -2.17 -3.02
N ASP A 48 -2.14 -2.94 -1.93
CA ASP A 48 -3.17 -2.96 -0.90
C ASP A 48 -2.82 -1.97 0.23
N ASN A 49 -3.33 -0.77 0.13
CA ASN A 49 -3.10 0.29 1.12
C ASN A 49 -4.15 0.33 2.25
N TYR A 50 -5.20 -0.49 2.15
CA TYR A 50 -6.34 -0.47 3.07
C TYR A 50 -6.52 -1.77 3.87
N GLY A 51 -5.57 -2.72 3.75
CA GLY A 51 -5.69 -4.02 4.41
C GLY A 51 -6.91 -4.82 3.93
N MET A 52 -7.28 -4.68 2.65
CA MET A 52 -8.48 -5.31 2.11
C MET A 52 -8.43 -6.84 2.12
N SER A 53 -7.22 -7.42 2.13
CA SER A 53 -6.97 -8.86 2.24
C SER A 53 -6.99 -9.37 3.68
N LEU A 54 -6.91 -8.49 4.68
CA LEU A 54 -6.63 -8.87 6.08
C LEU A 54 -7.63 -9.89 6.64
N ALA A 55 -8.91 -9.73 6.32
CA ALA A 55 -9.94 -10.68 6.78
C ALA A 55 -9.71 -12.11 6.24
N ALA A 56 -9.16 -12.25 5.03
CA ALA A 56 -8.81 -13.54 4.46
C ALA A 56 -7.50 -14.07 5.06
N GLU A 57 -6.47 -13.23 5.12
CA GLU A 57 -5.13 -13.63 5.59
C GLU A 57 -5.13 -14.08 7.05
N LEU A 58 -5.84 -13.40 7.94
CA LEU A 58 -5.98 -13.78 9.35
C LEU A 58 -6.70 -15.14 9.54
N ASN A 59 -7.45 -15.59 8.54
CA ASN A 59 -8.19 -16.85 8.55
C ASN A 59 -7.57 -17.91 7.61
N HIS A 60 -6.27 -17.83 7.34
CA HIS A 60 -5.50 -18.83 6.58
C HIS A 60 -5.82 -18.89 5.08
N TYR A 61 -6.27 -17.77 4.50
CA TYR A 61 -6.49 -17.60 3.06
C TYR A 61 -5.45 -16.62 2.49
N PRO A 62 -4.29 -17.13 2.04
CA PRO A 62 -3.19 -16.25 1.65
C PRO A 62 -3.41 -15.59 0.29
N LEU A 63 -2.80 -14.40 0.11
CA LEU A 63 -2.73 -13.73 -1.19
C LEU A 63 -1.89 -14.54 -2.20
N PRO A 64 -2.35 -14.64 -3.48
CA PRO A 64 -1.65 -15.43 -4.50
C PRO A 64 -0.20 -14.97 -4.73
N ASP A 65 0.07 -13.67 -4.72
CA ASP A 65 1.41 -13.13 -4.93
C ASP A 65 2.39 -13.54 -3.82
N ARG A 66 1.93 -13.57 -2.56
CA ARG A 66 2.74 -14.02 -1.41
C ARG A 66 3.06 -15.52 -1.51
N VAL A 67 2.07 -16.32 -1.93
CA VAL A 67 2.23 -17.75 -2.13
C VAL A 67 3.24 -18.05 -3.25
N ILE A 68 3.17 -17.35 -4.38
CA ILE A 68 4.12 -17.52 -5.49
C ILE A 68 5.54 -17.12 -5.10
N LYS A 69 5.73 -16.10 -4.27
CA LYS A 69 7.06 -15.73 -3.76
C LYS A 69 7.74 -16.88 -2.99
N LEU A 70 6.95 -17.67 -2.27
CA LEU A 70 7.42 -18.78 -1.43
C LEU A 70 7.20 -20.17 -2.08
N LYS A 71 7.02 -20.22 -3.40
CA LYS A 71 6.66 -21.47 -4.14
C LYS A 71 7.63 -22.62 -3.92
N LYS A 72 8.93 -22.33 -3.78
CA LYS A 72 9.96 -23.36 -3.54
C LYS A 72 9.92 -23.84 -2.10
N GLU A 73 9.83 -22.91 -1.17
CA GLU A 73 9.83 -23.16 0.28
C GLU A 73 8.65 -24.01 0.72
N ILE A 74 7.47 -23.76 0.15
CA ILE A 74 6.25 -24.54 0.46
C ILE A 74 6.01 -25.71 -0.52
N ASN A 75 6.98 -26.00 -1.40
CA ASN A 75 6.94 -27.12 -2.33
C ASN A 75 5.69 -27.15 -3.23
N LEU A 76 5.39 -26.03 -3.91
CA LEU A 76 4.30 -26.01 -4.89
C LEU A 76 4.61 -26.91 -6.08
N SER A 77 3.64 -27.72 -6.50
CA SER A 77 3.73 -28.46 -7.76
C SER A 77 3.68 -27.53 -8.98
N PRO A 78 4.19 -27.93 -10.15
CA PRO A 78 4.10 -27.12 -11.37
C PRO A 78 2.65 -26.69 -11.72
N VAL A 79 1.68 -27.57 -11.48
CA VAL A 79 0.25 -27.27 -11.70
C VAL A 79 -0.23 -26.19 -10.75
N GLN A 80 0.10 -26.28 -9.45
CA GLN A 80 -0.24 -25.24 -8.47
C GLN A 80 0.39 -23.91 -8.84
N VAL A 81 1.66 -23.88 -9.21
CA VAL A 81 2.36 -22.66 -9.66
C VAL A 81 1.61 -22.01 -10.83
N THR A 82 1.25 -22.79 -11.85
CA THR A 82 0.53 -22.29 -13.02
C THR A 82 -0.83 -21.68 -12.63
N LYS A 83 -1.63 -22.40 -11.84
CA LYS A 83 -2.97 -21.96 -11.42
C LYS A 83 -2.91 -20.72 -10.54
N ILE A 84 -2.04 -20.69 -9.53
CA ILE A 84 -1.92 -19.57 -8.61
C ILE A 84 -1.32 -18.35 -9.32
N THR A 85 -0.40 -18.54 -10.26
CA THR A 85 0.11 -17.43 -11.09
C THR A 85 -0.99 -16.81 -11.96
N ALA A 86 -1.89 -17.62 -12.51
CA ALA A 86 -3.04 -17.10 -13.27
C ALA A 86 -3.97 -16.26 -12.38
N ILE A 87 -4.25 -16.72 -11.15
CA ILE A 87 -5.04 -15.96 -10.16
C ILE A 87 -4.34 -14.63 -9.83
N ALA A 88 -3.03 -14.64 -9.58
CA ALA A 88 -2.25 -13.44 -9.28
C ALA A 88 -2.30 -12.41 -10.42
N LYS A 89 -2.14 -12.86 -11.66
CA LYS A 89 -2.22 -12.00 -12.86
C LYS A 89 -3.60 -11.36 -12.99
N GLU A 90 -4.66 -12.14 -12.85
CA GLU A 90 -6.03 -11.62 -12.95
C GLU A 90 -6.35 -10.64 -11.81
N LEU A 91 -5.95 -10.95 -10.58
CA LEU A 91 -6.08 -10.04 -9.46
C LEU A 91 -5.36 -8.71 -9.74
N ARG A 92 -4.11 -8.76 -10.23
CA ARG A 92 -3.37 -7.55 -10.59
C ARG A 92 -4.10 -6.72 -11.64
N ARG A 93 -4.62 -7.35 -12.69
CA ARG A 93 -5.40 -6.68 -13.73
C ARG A 93 -6.60 -5.95 -13.13
N LYS A 94 -7.38 -6.63 -12.28
CA LYS A 94 -8.56 -6.06 -11.61
C LYS A 94 -8.19 -4.92 -10.65
N LYS A 95 -7.12 -5.06 -9.89
CA LYS A 95 -6.63 -3.99 -9.00
C LYS A 95 -6.30 -2.71 -9.77
N LEU A 96 -5.58 -2.83 -10.89
CA LEU A 96 -5.23 -1.68 -11.74
C LEU A 96 -6.48 -1.05 -12.38
N GLU A 97 -7.39 -1.87 -12.90
CA GLU A 97 -8.65 -1.42 -13.50
C GLU A 97 -9.50 -0.63 -12.49
N MET A 98 -9.77 -1.20 -11.31
CA MET A 98 -10.55 -0.55 -10.26
C MET A 98 -9.83 0.69 -9.72
N GLY A 99 -8.51 0.64 -9.57
CA GLY A 99 -7.72 1.77 -9.12
C GLY A 99 -7.87 2.98 -10.06
N LEU A 100 -7.78 2.78 -11.36
CA LEU A 100 -7.99 3.84 -12.35
C LEU A 100 -9.43 4.40 -12.31
N ILE A 101 -10.43 3.54 -12.13
CA ILE A 101 -11.81 3.97 -12.06
C ILE A 101 -12.05 4.81 -10.80
N ILE A 102 -11.49 4.42 -9.65
CA ILE A 102 -11.59 5.18 -8.39
C ILE A 102 -10.91 6.55 -8.54
N ILE A 103 -9.70 6.60 -9.09
CA ILE A 103 -8.98 7.86 -9.33
C ILE A 103 -9.79 8.79 -10.24
N ASN A 104 -10.36 8.28 -11.33
CA ASN A 104 -11.17 9.07 -12.25
C ASN A 104 -12.46 9.57 -11.59
N ASN A 105 -13.10 8.77 -10.73
CA ASN A 105 -14.27 9.17 -9.98
C ASN A 105 -13.93 10.33 -9.01
N GLU A 106 -12.84 10.21 -8.24
CA GLU A 106 -12.35 11.26 -7.35
C GLU A 106 -12.01 12.56 -8.10
N LYS A 107 -11.35 12.43 -9.26
CA LYS A 107 -11.04 13.58 -10.13
C LYS A 107 -12.29 14.30 -10.61
N THR A 108 -13.35 13.54 -10.90
CA THR A 108 -14.64 14.13 -11.32
C THR A 108 -15.30 14.84 -10.16
N ILE A 109 -15.34 14.25 -8.96
CA ILE A 109 -15.86 14.86 -7.74
C ILE A 109 -15.14 16.18 -7.45
N ASP A 110 -13.80 16.18 -7.41
CA ASP A 110 -12.98 17.37 -7.20
C ASP A 110 -13.33 18.48 -8.21
N SER A 111 -13.42 18.10 -9.49
CA SER A 111 -13.75 19.06 -10.55
C SER A 111 -15.12 19.69 -10.39
N LEU A 112 -16.14 18.89 -10.09
CA LEU A 112 -17.52 19.38 -9.92
C LEU A 112 -17.65 20.33 -8.72
N PHE A 113 -17.00 20.03 -7.60
CA PHE A 113 -16.95 20.94 -6.46
C PHE A 113 -16.23 22.26 -6.79
N ARG A 114 -15.08 22.17 -7.46
CA ARG A 114 -14.27 23.34 -7.81
C ARG A 114 -14.98 24.33 -8.70
N VAL A 115 -15.85 23.85 -9.60
CA VAL A 115 -16.60 24.71 -10.52
C VAL A 115 -18.03 25.02 -10.04
N ASN A 116 -18.38 24.66 -8.78
CA ASN A 116 -19.69 24.84 -8.18
C ASN A 116 -20.85 24.26 -9.01
N LYS A 117 -20.62 23.12 -9.67
CA LYS A 117 -21.63 22.40 -10.48
C LYS A 117 -22.14 21.12 -9.82
N PHE A 118 -21.97 20.98 -8.52
CA PHE A 118 -22.48 19.86 -7.76
C PHE A 118 -23.96 20.09 -7.39
N ASP A 119 -24.79 19.08 -7.64
CA ASP A 119 -26.15 18.96 -7.14
C ASP A 119 -26.32 17.65 -6.35
N ASN A 120 -27.45 17.47 -5.69
CA ASN A 120 -27.71 16.28 -4.90
C ASN A 120 -27.69 14.99 -5.74
N GLY A 121 -28.13 15.03 -6.99
CA GLY A 121 -28.14 13.88 -7.88
C GLY A 121 -26.71 13.45 -8.23
N SER A 122 -25.88 14.40 -8.64
CA SER A 122 -24.46 14.17 -8.94
C SER A 122 -23.70 13.68 -7.70
N LEU A 123 -23.96 14.26 -6.53
CA LEU A 123 -23.33 13.85 -5.28
C LEU A 123 -23.65 12.39 -4.96
N ILE A 124 -24.92 12.01 -4.95
CA ILE A 124 -25.36 10.63 -4.69
C ILE A 124 -24.73 9.67 -5.71
N PHE A 125 -24.75 10.04 -6.99
CA PHE A 125 -24.20 9.20 -8.05
C PHE A 125 -22.71 8.91 -7.88
N TYR A 126 -21.87 9.94 -7.73
CA TYR A 126 -20.43 9.76 -7.62
C TYR A 126 -19.99 9.18 -6.27
N ALA A 127 -20.64 9.53 -5.16
CA ALA A 127 -20.37 8.97 -3.85
C ALA A 127 -20.69 7.46 -3.80
N ASN A 128 -21.84 7.05 -4.34
CA ASN A 128 -22.20 5.63 -4.42
C ASN A 128 -21.27 4.85 -5.34
N ARG A 129 -20.82 5.43 -6.46
CA ARG A 129 -19.84 4.81 -7.36
C ARG A 129 -18.51 4.59 -6.67
N TYR A 130 -18.04 5.53 -5.87
CA TYR A 130 -16.83 5.34 -5.07
C TYR A 130 -16.94 4.11 -4.17
N GLY A 131 -18.03 4.00 -3.40
CA GLY A 131 -18.29 2.85 -2.54
C GLY A 131 -18.38 1.52 -3.31
N LEU A 132 -19.06 1.53 -4.46
CA LEU A 132 -19.18 0.37 -5.35
C LEU A 132 -17.79 -0.12 -5.81
N TYR A 133 -16.96 0.75 -6.33
CA TYR A 133 -15.64 0.35 -6.85
C TYR A 133 -14.67 -0.10 -5.76
N GLN A 134 -14.74 0.51 -4.57
CA GLN A 134 -14.02 0.02 -3.40
C GLN A 134 -14.48 -1.38 -2.98
N GLY A 135 -15.79 -1.62 -3.01
CA GLY A 135 -16.39 -2.94 -2.75
C GLY A 135 -15.95 -3.99 -3.78
N GLU A 136 -15.98 -3.65 -5.07
CA GLU A 136 -15.51 -4.53 -6.15
C GLU A 136 -14.02 -4.86 -6.05
N LEU A 137 -13.19 -3.87 -5.71
CA LEU A 137 -11.77 -4.09 -5.47
C LEU A 137 -11.54 -5.07 -4.32
N ARG A 138 -12.21 -4.86 -3.19
CA ARG A 138 -12.14 -5.76 -2.04
C ARG A 138 -12.63 -7.17 -2.37
N ASN A 139 -13.75 -7.28 -3.08
CA ASN A 139 -14.30 -8.56 -3.53
C ASN A 139 -13.30 -9.33 -4.39
N ALA A 140 -12.67 -8.68 -5.37
CA ALA A 140 -11.65 -9.30 -6.21
C ALA A 140 -10.46 -9.85 -5.40
N ILE A 141 -10.00 -9.11 -4.39
CA ILE A 141 -8.93 -9.53 -3.49
C ILE A 141 -9.35 -10.77 -2.68
N LEU A 142 -10.51 -10.73 -2.04
CA LEU A 142 -10.98 -11.83 -1.20
C LEU A 142 -11.27 -13.10 -2.02
N GLN A 143 -11.82 -12.97 -3.22
CA GLN A 143 -12.00 -14.10 -4.15
C GLN A 143 -10.67 -14.70 -4.59
N ALA A 144 -9.65 -13.88 -4.85
CA ALA A 144 -8.33 -14.39 -5.18
C ALA A 144 -7.69 -15.15 -4.02
N CYS A 145 -7.86 -14.68 -2.78
CA CYS A 145 -7.42 -15.41 -1.58
C CYS A 145 -8.15 -16.76 -1.44
N LEU A 146 -9.48 -16.76 -1.61
CA LEU A 146 -10.30 -17.96 -1.55
C LEU A 146 -9.88 -19.00 -2.61
N ALA A 147 -9.73 -18.56 -3.87
CA ALA A 147 -9.28 -19.41 -4.96
C ALA A 147 -7.86 -19.96 -4.73
N THR A 148 -6.94 -19.12 -4.23
CA THR A 148 -5.57 -19.54 -3.91
C THR A 148 -5.56 -20.61 -2.84
N ARG A 149 -6.33 -20.42 -1.74
CA ARG A 149 -6.46 -21.41 -0.65
C ARG A 149 -6.94 -22.76 -1.16
N GLY A 150 -7.87 -22.78 -2.13
CA GLY A 150 -8.41 -24.01 -2.73
C GLY A 150 -7.38 -24.87 -3.47
N PHE A 151 -6.22 -24.29 -3.87
CA PHE A 151 -5.12 -25.03 -4.50
C PHE A 151 -4.04 -25.49 -3.52
N LEU A 152 -4.09 -25.10 -2.25
CA LEU A 152 -3.08 -25.43 -1.24
C LEU A 152 -3.53 -26.58 -0.35
N SER A 153 -2.62 -27.50 -0.05
CA SER A 153 -2.82 -28.47 1.03
C SER A 153 -2.69 -27.78 2.39
N GLN A 154 -3.23 -28.41 3.46
CA GLN A 154 -3.09 -27.87 4.81
C GLN A 154 -1.63 -27.76 5.25
N GLN A 155 -0.78 -28.70 4.85
CA GLN A 155 0.66 -28.65 5.15
C GLN A 155 1.34 -27.45 4.49
N GLN A 156 0.96 -27.14 3.23
CA GLN A 156 1.49 -25.97 2.52
C GLN A 156 1.05 -24.66 3.18
N VAL A 157 -0.20 -24.57 3.64
CA VAL A 157 -0.69 -23.41 4.38
C VAL A 157 0.06 -23.23 5.68
N ASN A 158 0.18 -24.28 6.51
CA ASN A 158 0.90 -24.22 7.79
C ASN A 158 2.36 -23.80 7.57
N LYS A 159 3.02 -24.34 6.55
CA LYS A 159 4.39 -23.98 6.22
C LYS A 159 4.51 -22.54 5.74
N PHE A 160 3.58 -22.07 4.90
CA PHE A 160 3.50 -20.68 4.46
C PHE A 160 3.42 -19.74 5.66
N GLU A 161 2.52 -20.00 6.61
CA GLU A 161 2.33 -19.17 7.81
C GLU A 161 3.55 -19.15 8.73
N SER A 162 4.22 -20.29 8.90
CA SER A 162 5.44 -20.35 9.70
C SER A 162 6.54 -19.46 9.13
N LEU A 163 6.64 -19.37 7.79
CA LEU A 163 7.61 -18.51 7.10
C LEU A 163 7.25 -17.01 7.18
N GLN A 164 5.95 -16.67 7.34
CA GLN A 164 5.51 -15.28 7.51
C GLN A 164 5.77 -14.73 8.91
N LYS A 165 5.75 -15.60 9.94
CA LYS A 165 6.00 -15.21 11.34
C LYS A 165 7.48 -15.01 11.66
N GLY A 166 8.38 -15.49 10.83
CA GLY A 166 9.84 -15.43 11.03
C GLY A 166 10.51 -14.20 10.38
N ASN A 167 9.75 -13.34 9.72
CA ASN A 167 10.19 -12.07 9.14
C ASN A 167 9.49 -10.90 9.83
#